data_d5a85fd85c4243a7d7ec999fda592e8a
#
_entry.id   d5a85fd85c4243a7d7ec999fda592e8a
#
_cell.length_a   1.000
_cell.length_b   1.000
_cell.length_c   1.000
_cell.angle_alpha   90.00
_cell.angle_beta   90.00
_cell.angle_gamma   90.00
#
_symmetry.space_group_name_H-M   'P 1'
#
loop_
_entity.id
_entity.type
_entity.pdbx_description
1 polymer ?
#
loop_
_entity_poly.entity_id
_entity_poly.type
_entity_poly.pdbx_seq_one_letter_code
_entity_poly.pdbx_strand_id
1 'polypeptide(L)'
;VVKAGQALFKINSPASEQSLTSAKAAVNSEKARVNTAKVDVDRYRPLAEKGIVSEVQLLTYENAYETAKASLQQAEATLKNAQATISWTTVTSPVEGVVGSIPYRKGSLVNSSNTLTTIANTGNVYAYFSLNERKLMDFMEGIEGSNQSDKIKNMPPVTLIPADGSEYEQQGRIETITGTVDI
;
A
#
# COMPACT_ATOMS: atom_id res chain seq x y z
N VAL A 1 -0.48 -18.57 -11.48
CA VAL A 1 -0.70 -18.21 -10.07
C VAL A 1 0.43 -17.28 -9.63
N VAL A 2 0.12 -16.23 -8.89
CA VAL A 2 1.08 -15.27 -8.34
C VAL A 2 0.86 -15.11 -6.85
N LYS A 3 1.92 -14.77 -6.11
CA LYS A 3 1.86 -14.50 -4.67
C LYS A 3 1.69 -12.99 -4.41
N ALA A 4 1.15 -12.64 -3.26
CA ALA A 4 1.13 -11.27 -2.80
C ALA A 4 2.56 -10.69 -2.76
N GLY A 5 2.75 -9.47 -3.27
CA GLY A 5 4.06 -8.80 -3.39
C GLY A 5 4.93 -9.25 -4.57
N GLN A 6 4.52 -10.25 -5.33
CA GLN A 6 5.27 -10.69 -6.52
C GLN A 6 5.26 -9.63 -7.60
N ALA A 7 6.44 -9.27 -8.13
CA ALA A 7 6.55 -8.33 -9.25
C ALA A 7 5.94 -8.91 -10.53
N LEU A 8 5.05 -8.14 -11.16
CA LEU A 8 4.32 -8.52 -12.38
C LEU A 8 4.86 -7.79 -13.60
N PHE A 9 5.03 -6.48 -13.46
CA PHE A 9 5.47 -5.62 -14.56
C PHE A 9 6.54 -4.66 -14.07
N LYS A 10 7.44 -4.31 -14.96
CA LYS A 10 8.38 -3.21 -14.76
C LYS A 10 8.16 -2.19 -15.86
N ILE A 11 7.81 -0.98 -15.46
CA ILE A 11 7.59 0.17 -16.35
C ILE A 11 8.91 0.92 -16.48
N ASN A 12 9.36 1.13 -17.70
CA ASN A 12 10.53 1.97 -17.95
C ASN A 12 10.11 3.45 -17.89
N SER A 13 10.65 4.19 -16.94
CA SER A 13 10.38 5.62 -16.74
C SER A 13 11.67 6.40 -16.56
N PRO A 14 12.35 6.79 -17.66
CA PRO A 14 13.59 7.57 -17.59
C PRO A 14 13.43 8.89 -16.83
N ALA A 15 12.27 9.52 -16.91
CA ALA A 15 11.96 10.75 -16.16
C ALA A 15 12.00 10.54 -14.64
N SER A 16 11.47 9.41 -14.15
CA SER A 16 11.52 9.08 -12.73
C SER A 16 12.93 8.76 -12.25
N GLU A 17 13.73 8.09 -13.08
CA GLU A 17 15.14 7.79 -12.79
C GLU A 17 15.99 9.08 -12.74
N GLN A 18 15.75 10.00 -13.67
CA GLN A 18 16.38 11.32 -13.67
C GLN A 18 16.01 12.11 -12.41
N SER A 19 14.73 12.12 -12.04
CA SER A 19 14.25 12.80 -10.83
C SER A 19 14.90 12.23 -9.57
N LEU A 20 15.01 10.91 -9.45
CA LEU A 20 15.70 10.25 -8.34
C LEU A 20 17.18 10.65 -8.27
N THR A 21 17.86 10.67 -9.41
CA THR A 21 19.27 11.04 -9.48
C THR A 21 19.49 12.49 -9.06
N SER A 22 18.65 13.41 -9.54
CA SER A 22 18.68 14.84 -9.16
C SER A 22 18.42 15.05 -7.68
N ALA A 23 17.43 14.35 -7.11
CA ALA A 23 17.13 14.41 -5.68
C ALA A 23 18.29 13.90 -4.82
N LYS A 24 18.97 12.81 -5.23
CA LYS A 24 20.17 12.31 -4.55
C LYS A 24 21.30 13.35 -4.56
N ALA A 25 21.53 14.01 -5.69
CA ALA A 25 22.54 15.04 -5.81
C ALA A 25 22.23 16.25 -4.91
N ALA A 26 20.94 16.66 -4.81
CA ALA A 26 20.51 17.73 -3.92
C ALA A 26 20.77 17.39 -2.44
N VAL A 27 20.47 16.17 -1.99
CA VAL A 27 20.78 15.73 -0.61
C VAL A 27 22.28 15.79 -0.34
N ASN A 28 23.13 15.36 -1.29
CA ASN A 28 24.57 15.42 -1.10
C ASN A 28 25.09 16.86 -1.00
N SER A 29 24.52 17.79 -1.79
CA SER A 29 24.82 19.22 -1.73
C SER A 29 24.45 19.81 -0.36
N GLU A 30 23.24 19.52 0.14
CA GLU A 30 22.80 20.04 1.43
C GLU A 30 23.57 19.41 2.61
N LYS A 31 23.99 18.14 2.51
CA LYS A 31 24.91 17.52 3.49
C LYS A 31 26.24 18.26 3.57
N ALA A 32 26.80 18.67 2.45
CA ALA A 32 28.04 19.46 2.43
C ALA A 32 27.83 20.82 3.10
N ARG A 33 26.67 21.50 2.87
CA ARG A 33 26.34 22.77 3.54
C ARG A 33 26.20 22.61 5.04
N VAL A 34 25.53 21.56 5.51
CA VAL A 34 25.43 21.24 6.94
C VAL A 34 26.82 21.04 7.55
N ASN A 35 27.70 20.30 6.87
CA ASN A 35 29.06 20.08 7.36
C ASN A 35 29.85 21.39 7.46
N THR A 36 29.74 22.28 6.46
CA THR A 36 30.40 23.59 6.49
C THR A 36 29.88 24.43 7.67
N ALA A 37 28.55 24.55 7.82
CA ALA A 37 27.96 25.31 8.91
C ALA A 37 28.33 24.71 10.30
N LYS A 38 28.42 23.37 10.38
CA LYS A 38 28.86 22.70 11.60
C LYS A 38 30.31 23.04 11.95
N VAL A 39 31.22 23.02 11.00
CA VAL A 39 32.63 23.40 11.19
C VAL A 39 32.73 24.84 11.70
N ASP A 40 31.90 25.74 11.21
CA ASP A 40 31.90 27.13 11.71
C ASP A 40 31.42 27.19 13.17
N VAL A 41 30.33 26.50 13.54
CA VAL A 41 29.88 26.43 14.93
C VAL A 41 30.98 25.82 15.85
N ASP A 42 31.57 24.70 15.42
CA ASP A 42 32.62 24.00 16.21
C ASP A 42 33.89 24.88 16.40
N ARG A 43 34.18 25.76 15.43
CA ARG A 43 35.28 26.72 15.49
C ARG A 43 34.96 27.90 16.43
N TYR A 44 33.78 28.47 16.35
CA TYR A 44 33.41 29.69 17.06
C TYR A 44 32.95 29.45 18.52
N ARG A 45 32.39 28.28 18.81
CA ARG A 45 31.94 27.92 20.17
C ARG A 45 33.04 28.08 21.23
N PRO A 46 34.23 27.47 21.09
CA PRO A 46 35.30 27.62 22.11
C PRO A 46 35.86 29.04 22.18
N LEU A 47 35.73 29.84 21.11
CA LEU A 47 36.14 31.24 21.11
C LEU A 47 35.14 32.12 21.87
N ALA A 48 33.85 31.86 21.77
CA ALA A 48 32.81 32.52 22.55
C ALA A 48 32.94 32.17 24.05
N GLU A 49 33.16 30.91 24.39
CA GLU A 49 33.40 30.46 25.77
C GLU A 49 34.59 31.18 26.43
N LYS A 50 35.61 31.56 25.64
CA LYS A 50 36.77 32.33 26.11
C LYS A 50 36.56 33.85 26.03
N GLY A 51 35.38 34.34 25.63
CA GLY A 51 35.09 35.76 25.49
C GLY A 51 35.80 36.46 24.33
N ILE A 52 36.40 35.71 23.38
CA ILE A 52 37.11 36.24 22.21
C ILE A 52 36.15 36.76 21.14
N VAL A 53 34.99 36.10 21.00
CA VAL A 53 33.87 36.50 20.11
C VAL A 53 32.60 36.67 20.92
N SER A 54 31.67 37.48 20.43
CA SER A 54 30.41 37.70 21.13
C SER A 54 29.49 36.50 21.02
N GLU A 55 28.61 36.30 22.02
CA GLU A 55 27.58 35.28 22.00
C GLU A 55 26.60 35.46 20.79
N VAL A 56 26.34 36.72 20.40
CA VAL A 56 25.52 37.03 19.23
C VAL A 56 26.16 36.50 17.95
N GLN A 57 27.48 36.57 17.85
CA GLN A 57 28.22 36.01 16.71
C GLN A 57 28.08 34.48 16.66
N LEU A 58 28.23 33.79 17.81
CA LEU A 58 28.03 32.34 17.90
C LEU A 58 26.61 31.95 17.52
N LEU A 59 25.58 32.66 18.05
CA LEU A 59 24.20 32.43 17.75
C LEU A 59 23.90 32.55 16.23
N THR A 60 24.59 33.46 15.55
CA THR A 60 24.47 33.60 14.08
C THR A 60 24.91 32.32 13.36
N TYR A 61 26.03 31.72 13.78
CA TYR A 61 26.50 30.47 13.18
C TYR A 61 25.62 29.27 13.56
N GLU A 62 25.12 29.23 14.80
CA GLU A 62 24.18 28.19 15.23
C GLU A 62 22.87 28.26 14.43
N ASN A 63 22.32 29.46 14.20
CA ASN A 63 21.15 29.65 13.36
C ASN A 63 21.41 29.25 11.89
N ALA A 64 22.60 29.54 11.37
CA ALA A 64 23.00 29.11 10.03
C ALA A 64 23.07 27.58 9.93
N TYR A 65 23.60 26.91 10.96
CA TYR A 65 23.65 25.45 11.03
C TYR A 65 22.24 24.84 11.10
N GLU A 66 21.34 25.38 11.95
CA GLU A 66 19.96 24.89 12.00
C GLU A 66 19.21 25.14 10.68
N THR A 67 19.45 26.27 10.01
CA THR A 67 18.89 26.54 8.67
C THR A 67 19.40 25.53 7.64
N ALA A 68 20.68 25.20 7.66
CA ALA A 68 21.25 24.19 6.77
C ALA A 68 20.65 22.78 7.05
N LYS A 69 20.41 22.43 8.31
CA LYS A 69 19.74 21.18 8.70
C LYS A 69 18.30 21.11 8.16
N ALA A 70 17.55 22.21 8.28
CA ALA A 70 16.20 22.29 7.76
C ALA A 70 16.18 22.11 6.22
N SER A 71 17.14 22.71 5.52
CA SER A 71 17.30 22.54 4.07
C SER A 71 17.64 21.08 3.70
N LEU A 72 18.49 20.42 4.48
CA LEU A 72 18.79 19.01 4.29
C LEU A 72 17.54 18.13 4.48
N GLN A 73 16.75 18.36 5.52
CA GLN A 73 15.50 17.63 5.74
C GLN A 73 14.52 17.80 4.58
N GLN A 74 14.43 19.02 4.01
CA GLN A 74 13.62 19.26 2.82
C GLN A 74 14.11 18.47 1.61
N ALA A 75 15.43 18.42 1.37
CA ALA A 75 16.02 17.64 0.30
C ALA A 75 15.81 16.12 0.49
N GLU A 76 15.90 15.65 1.74
CA GLU A 76 15.63 14.24 2.08
C GLU A 76 14.17 13.86 1.86
N ALA A 77 13.23 14.76 2.18
CA ALA A 77 11.80 14.56 1.89
C ALA A 77 11.56 14.46 0.37
N THR A 78 12.21 15.32 -0.41
CA THR A 78 12.15 15.28 -1.88
C THR A 78 12.73 13.97 -2.43
N LEU A 79 13.85 13.51 -1.88
CA LEU A 79 14.43 12.22 -2.25
C LEU A 79 13.48 11.06 -1.94
N LYS A 80 12.85 11.06 -0.79
CA LYS A 80 11.87 10.04 -0.39
C LYS A 80 10.68 9.99 -1.37
N ASN A 81 10.19 11.15 -1.82
CA ASN A 81 9.13 11.24 -2.83
C ASN A 81 9.59 10.66 -4.18
N ALA A 82 10.80 10.99 -4.63
CA ALA A 82 11.36 10.45 -5.87
C ALA A 82 11.56 8.91 -5.78
N GLN A 83 11.97 8.39 -4.61
CA GLN A 83 12.07 6.96 -4.34
C GLN A 83 10.71 6.26 -4.39
N ALA A 84 9.68 6.87 -3.81
CA ALA A 84 8.31 6.35 -3.89
C ALA A 84 7.82 6.30 -5.34
N THR A 85 8.05 7.36 -6.12
CA THR A 85 7.67 7.40 -7.53
C THR A 85 8.35 6.29 -8.34
N ILE A 86 9.64 6.04 -8.11
CA ILE A 86 10.33 4.96 -8.81
C ILE A 86 9.88 3.58 -8.35
N SER A 87 9.48 3.42 -7.09
CA SER A 87 8.94 2.13 -6.62
C SER A 87 7.66 1.73 -7.35
N TRP A 88 6.83 2.70 -7.74
CA TRP A 88 5.60 2.48 -8.51
C TRP A 88 5.86 2.03 -9.96
N THR A 89 7.07 2.18 -10.48
CA THR A 89 7.43 1.62 -11.79
C THR A 89 7.51 0.09 -11.77
N THR A 90 7.60 -0.51 -10.59
CA THR A 90 7.49 -1.95 -10.41
C THR A 90 6.11 -2.28 -9.86
N VAL A 91 5.25 -2.78 -10.74
CA VAL A 91 3.88 -3.17 -10.37
C VAL A 91 3.92 -4.57 -9.77
N THR A 92 3.46 -4.69 -8.53
CA THR A 92 3.41 -5.96 -7.79
C THR A 92 1.97 -6.41 -7.60
N SER A 93 1.77 -7.71 -7.39
CA SER A 93 0.46 -8.25 -7.03
C SER A 93 0.07 -7.85 -5.60
N PRO A 94 -1.10 -7.23 -5.38
CA PRO A 94 -1.57 -6.93 -4.03
C PRO A 94 -2.07 -8.17 -3.27
N VAL A 95 -2.45 -9.22 -3.98
CA VAL A 95 -3.05 -10.44 -3.43
C VAL A 95 -2.45 -11.68 -4.08
N GLU A 96 -2.60 -12.82 -3.44
CA GLU A 96 -2.37 -14.11 -4.05
C GLU A 96 -3.55 -14.47 -4.98
N GLY A 97 -3.26 -15.04 -6.15
CA GLY A 97 -4.33 -15.40 -7.09
C GLY A 97 -3.85 -15.77 -8.48
N VAL A 98 -4.79 -15.82 -9.40
CA VAL A 98 -4.55 -16.13 -10.81
C VAL A 98 -4.58 -14.85 -11.63
N VAL A 99 -3.52 -14.64 -12.42
CA VAL A 99 -3.42 -13.52 -13.35
C VAL A 99 -4.34 -13.75 -14.53
N GLY A 100 -5.16 -12.77 -14.85
CA GLY A 100 -6.05 -12.78 -16.00
C GLY A 100 -5.32 -12.44 -17.31
N SER A 101 -6.04 -11.82 -18.24
CA SER A 101 -5.46 -11.42 -19.54
C SER A 101 -4.47 -10.27 -19.37
N ILE A 102 -3.42 -10.27 -20.18
CA ILE A 102 -2.41 -9.22 -20.26
C ILE A 102 -2.52 -8.56 -21.65
N PRO A 103 -3.25 -7.43 -21.78
CA PRO A 103 -3.49 -6.80 -23.07
C PRO A 103 -2.25 -6.08 -23.65
N TYR A 104 -1.30 -5.70 -22.77
CA TYR A 104 -0.10 -4.97 -23.17
C TYR A 104 1.11 -5.88 -23.30
N ARG A 105 1.96 -5.58 -24.31
CA ARG A 105 3.20 -6.31 -24.55
C ARG A 105 4.42 -5.47 -24.18
N LYS A 106 5.58 -6.10 -24.07
CA LYS A 106 6.83 -5.38 -23.86
C LYS A 106 7.04 -4.33 -24.96
N GLY A 107 7.24 -3.08 -24.57
CA GLY A 107 7.35 -1.93 -25.47
C GLY A 107 6.06 -1.15 -25.67
N SER A 108 4.92 -1.62 -25.18
CA SER A 108 3.68 -0.83 -25.21
C SER A 108 3.77 0.38 -24.30
N LEU A 109 3.27 1.52 -24.78
CA LEU A 109 3.11 2.72 -23.95
C LEU A 109 1.91 2.53 -23.02
N VAL A 110 2.09 2.79 -21.74
CA VAL A 110 1.04 2.70 -20.72
C VAL A 110 1.00 3.96 -19.84
N ASN A 111 -0.16 4.26 -19.30
CA ASN A 111 -0.37 5.36 -18.37
C ASN A 111 -1.24 4.92 -17.18
N SER A 112 -1.55 5.83 -16.26
CA SER A 112 -2.31 5.53 -15.03
C SER A 112 -3.75 5.08 -15.27
N SER A 113 -4.31 5.31 -16.47
CA SER A 113 -5.67 4.87 -16.83
C SER A 113 -5.71 3.47 -17.42
N ASN A 114 -4.55 2.87 -17.72
CA ASN A 114 -4.50 1.56 -18.35
C ASN A 114 -4.52 0.43 -17.29
N THR A 115 -5.44 -0.51 -17.46
CA THR A 115 -5.47 -1.75 -16.67
C THR A 115 -4.48 -2.73 -17.28
N LEU A 116 -3.38 -3.02 -16.59
CA LEU A 116 -2.33 -3.91 -17.08
C LEU A 116 -2.74 -5.37 -17.03
N THR A 117 -3.43 -5.77 -15.97
CA THR A 117 -4.03 -7.10 -15.81
C THR A 117 -5.02 -7.07 -14.66
N THR A 118 -5.81 -8.12 -14.53
CA THR A 118 -6.66 -8.39 -13.37
C THR A 118 -6.12 -9.61 -12.64
N ILE A 119 -6.28 -9.62 -11.32
CA ILE A 119 -5.90 -10.77 -10.49
C ILE A 119 -7.15 -11.25 -9.78
N ALA A 120 -7.52 -12.50 -10.01
CA ALA A 120 -8.59 -13.16 -9.31
C ALA A 120 -8.02 -13.84 -8.06
N ASN A 121 -8.45 -13.40 -6.88
CA ASN A 121 -8.18 -14.13 -5.65
C ASN A 121 -9.10 -15.35 -5.60
N THR A 122 -8.51 -16.53 -5.61
CA THR A 122 -9.23 -17.82 -5.61
C THR A 122 -9.22 -18.50 -4.25
N GLY A 123 -8.77 -17.79 -3.19
CA GLY A 123 -8.69 -18.39 -1.85
C GLY A 123 -10.06 -18.67 -1.24
N ASN A 124 -10.99 -17.71 -1.34
CA ASN A 124 -12.37 -17.86 -0.89
C ASN A 124 -13.31 -17.51 -2.03
N VAL A 125 -14.33 -18.32 -2.22
CA VAL A 125 -15.39 -18.09 -3.21
C VAL A 125 -16.74 -17.98 -2.51
N TYR A 126 -17.60 -17.12 -3.04
CA TYR A 126 -18.96 -16.96 -2.55
C TYR A 126 -19.93 -17.61 -3.55
N ALA A 127 -20.79 -18.49 -3.03
CA ALA A 127 -21.89 -19.06 -3.79
C ALA A 127 -23.17 -18.33 -3.40
N TYR A 128 -23.85 -17.74 -4.39
CA TYR A 128 -25.15 -17.09 -4.19
C TYR A 128 -26.25 -18.02 -4.67
N PHE A 129 -27.24 -18.24 -3.83
CA PHE A 129 -28.41 -19.04 -4.16
C PHE A 129 -29.68 -18.41 -3.59
N SER A 130 -30.78 -18.60 -4.28
CA SER A 130 -32.07 -18.07 -3.88
C SER A 130 -32.91 -19.14 -3.21
N LEU A 131 -33.51 -18.82 -2.07
CA LEU A 131 -34.51 -19.63 -1.40
C LEU A 131 -35.83 -18.86 -1.38
N ASN A 132 -36.95 -19.56 -1.55
CA ASN A 132 -38.22 -18.94 -1.33
C ASN A 132 -38.46 -18.71 0.19
N GLU A 133 -39.23 -17.68 0.51
CA GLU A 133 -39.45 -17.24 1.89
C GLU A 133 -39.92 -18.37 2.82
N ARG A 134 -40.87 -19.20 2.34
CA ARG A 134 -41.40 -20.33 3.13
C ARG A 134 -40.28 -21.31 3.54
N LYS A 135 -39.45 -21.72 2.57
CA LYS A 135 -38.33 -22.64 2.83
C LYS A 135 -37.27 -22.02 3.71
N LEU A 136 -37.06 -20.71 3.59
CA LEU A 136 -36.15 -20.00 4.47
C LEU A 136 -36.67 -19.96 5.90
N MET A 137 -37.96 -19.69 6.10
CA MET A 137 -38.58 -19.71 7.42
C MET A 137 -38.52 -21.08 8.08
N ASP A 138 -38.92 -22.13 7.33
CA ASP A 138 -38.84 -23.52 7.83
C ASP A 138 -37.40 -23.90 8.22
N PHE A 139 -36.41 -23.47 7.43
CA PHE A 139 -35.00 -23.71 7.73
C PHE A 139 -34.52 -22.93 8.99
N MET A 140 -34.95 -21.70 9.13
CA MET A 140 -34.57 -20.84 10.26
C MET A 140 -35.28 -21.21 11.57
N GLU A 141 -36.44 -21.89 11.55
CA GLU A 141 -37.21 -22.26 12.72
C GLU A 141 -36.47 -23.32 13.58
N GLY A 142 -35.67 -24.18 12.91
CA GLY A 142 -34.86 -25.20 13.60
C GLY A 142 -33.53 -24.72 14.19
N ILE A 143 -33.17 -23.42 14.01
CA ILE A 143 -31.88 -22.89 14.42
C ILE A 143 -32.03 -22.00 15.66
N GLU A 144 -31.26 -22.31 16.70
CA GLU A 144 -31.23 -21.53 17.94
C GLU A 144 -30.59 -20.15 17.73
N GLY A 145 -31.24 -19.10 18.24
CA GLY A 145 -30.73 -17.72 18.19
C GLY A 145 -31.82 -16.69 18.43
N SER A 146 -31.49 -15.61 19.15
CA SER A 146 -32.40 -14.53 19.48
C SER A 146 -32.67 -13.56 18.34
N ASN A 147 -31.73 -13.51 17.36
CA ASN A 147 -31.79 -12.66 16.19
C ASN A 147 -31.20 -13.38 14.96
N GLN A 148 -31.38 -12.79 13.78
CA GLN A 148 -30.91 -13.36 12.51
C GLN A 148 -29.38 -13.59 12.50
N SER A 149 -28.61 -12.68 13.07
CA SER A 149 -27.15 -12.78 13.13
C SER A 149 -26.69 -13.96 14.00
N ASP A 150 -27.38 -14.21 15.12
CA ASP A 150 -27.07 -15.34 16.00
C ASP A 150 -27.44 -16.67 15.34
N LYS A 151 -28.59 -16.71 14.66
CA LYS A 151 -29.01 -17.88 13.90
C LYS A 151 -28.02 -18.23 12.79
N ILE A 152 -27.53 -17.23 12.03
CA ILE A 152 -26.51 -17.45 10.97
C ILE A 152 -25.24 -18.05 11.55
N LYS A 153 -24.76 -17.61 12.71
CA LYS A 153 -23.57 -18.16 13.37
C LYS A 153 -23.73 -19.62 13.80
N ASN A 154 -24.96 -19.99 14.18
CA ASN A 154 -25.28 -21.34 14.66
C ASN A 154 -25.70 -22.30 13.53
N MET A 155 -25.68 -21.82 12.26
CA MET A 155 -25.95 -22.68 11.13
C MET A 155 -24.91 -23.79 10.96
N PRO A 156 -25.34 -25.00 10.58
CA PRO A 156 -24.41 -26.07 10.24
C PRO A 156 -23.58 -25.71 9.01
N PRO A 157 -22.38 -26.30 8.85
CA PRO A 157 -21.61 -26.15 7.63
C PRO A 157 -22.41 -26.67 6.44
N VAL A 158 -22.19 -26.04 5.28
CA VAL A 158 -22.88 -26.39 4.03
C VAL A 158 -21.90 -27.01 3.05
N THR A 159 -22.35 -28.02 2.32
CA THR A 159 -21.60 -28.62 1.22
C THR A 159 -22.17 -28.13 -0.11
N LEU A 160 -21.31 -27.70 -1.01
CA LEU A 160 -21.69 -27.27 -2.35
C LEU A 160 -21.73 -28.49 -3.26
N ILE A 161 -22.87 -28.71 -3.92
CA ILE A 161 -23.06 -29.77 -4.92
C ILE A 161 -23.27 -29.08 -6.27
N PRO A 162 -22.26 -29.11 -7.17
CA PRO A 162 -22.42 -28.60 -8.53
C PRO A 162 -23.43 -29.40 -9.36
N ALA A 163 -23.77 -28.89 -10.58
CA ALA A 163 -24.75 -29.49 -11.43
C ALA A 163 -24.39 -30.89 -11.95
N ASP A 164 -23.13 -31.29 -11.87
CA ASP A 164 -22.64 -32.63 -12.22
C ASP A 164 -22.89 -33.66 -11.11
N GLY A 165 -23.41 -33.23 -9.95
CA GLY A 165 -23.71 -34.09 -8.81
C GLY A 165 -22.49 -34.44 -7.93
N SER A 166 -21.31 -33.91 -8.20
CA SER A 166 -20.14 -34.07 -7.34
C SER A 166 -20.30 -33.28 -6.05
N GLU A 167 -19.72 -33.75 -4.96
CA GLU A 167 -19.64 -32.97 -3.73
C GLU A 167 -18.31 -32.24 -3.65
N TYR A 168 -18.38 -30.95 -3.30
CA TYR A 168 -17.16 -30.17 -3.07
C TYR A 168 -16.52 -30.58 -1.74
N GLU A 169 -15.22 -30.90 -1.76
CA GLU A 169 -14.50 -31.40 -0.57
C GLU A 169 -14.49 -30.37 0.57
N GLN A 170 -14.46 -29.08 0.24
CA GLN A 170 -14.46 -28.01 1.23
C GLN A 170 -15.90 -27.65 1.62
N GLN A 171 -16.14 -27.66 2.92
CA GLN A 171 -17.38 -27.19 3.47
C GLN A 171 -17.37 -25.66 3.58
N GLY A 172 -18.49 -25.06 3.23
CA GLY A 172 -18.74 -23.62 3.39
C GLY A 172 -19.56 -23.31 4.63
N ARG A 173 -19.73 -22.03 4.89
CA ARG A 173 -20.66 -21.53 5.89
C ARG A 173 -21.52 -20.44 5.27
N ILE A 174 -22.74 -20.28 5.76
CA ILE A 174 -23.62 -19.19 5.37
C ILE A 174 -23.13 -17.93 6.08
N GLU A 175 -22.78 -16.89 5.31
CA GLU A 175 -22.30 -15.62 5.87
C GLU A 175 -23.40 -14.60 6.03
N THR A 176 -24.34 -14.58 5.07
CA THR A 176 -25.40 -13.58 5.09
C THR A 176 -26.67 -14.09 4.43
N ILE A 177 -27.80 -13.60 4.89
CA ILE A 177 -29.11 -13.81 4.27
C ILE A 177 -29.67 -12.42 4.01
N THR A 178 -29.86 -12.09 2.75
CA THR A 178 -30.48 -10.84 2.32
C THR A 178 -31.94 -11.12 1.94
N GLY A 179 -32.89 -10.46 2.61
CA GLY A 179 -34.28 -10.47 2.19
C GLY A 179 -34.52 -9.34 1.21
N THR A 180 -34.51 -9.62 -0.08
CA THR A 180 -35.14 -8.77 -1.09
C THR A 180 -36.48 -9.37 -1.43
N VAL A 181 -37.55 -8.70 -1.05
CA VAL A 181 -38.89 -9.04 -1.57
C VAL A 181 -38.97 -8.37 -2.93
N ASP A 182 -38.84 -9.15 -4.00
CA ASP A 182 -39.27 -8.70 -5.33
C ASP A 182 -40.81 -8.58 -5.32
N ILE A 183 -41.30 -7.34 -5.39
CA ILE A 183 -42.70 -7.00 -5.48
C ILE A 183 -43.10 -7.04 -6.97
#